data_53f8ab287c2b71ee87bb4870b9bf06c1
#
_entry.id   53f8ab287c2b71ee87bb4870b9bf06c1
#
_cell.length_a   1.000
_cell.length_b   1.000
_cell.length_c   1.000
_cell.angle_alpha   90.00
_cell.angle_beta   90.00
_cell.angle_gamma   90.00
#
_symmetry.space_group_name_H-M   'P 1'
#
loop_
_entity.id
_entity.type
_entity.pdbx_description
1 polymer ?
#
loop_
_entity_poly.entity_id
_entity_poly.type
_entity_poly.pdbx_seq_one_letter_code
_entity_poly.pdbx_strand_id
1 'polypeptide(L)'
;MSPRQLLRWSQSLAAIARTGLGFTQSLYERERFEEILRVAADIQVAADLGAAGVEDAGTVVEEWLAAVGKGIPGYVTPKVAVGAAVGNDRGEILLIKRADSGVWLYPTGWADVGYSAAEVVVKEVEEETGIEVEPVRLIAVLDGLRLGFTHIPLYSLVFHCRAVGGELAAHPLECRDVGWFTEETLPSPLVGYERWGEHVFAAVRGERRDVLYDRVRQPMWREDAGTDGHQGAPGAAAADADAARRTGTAAGAEGGT
;
A
#
# COMPACT_ATOMS: atom_id res chain seq x y z
N MET A 1 9.19 25.82 11.66
CA MET A 1 9.15 24.41 11.18
C MET A 1 9.86 23.58 12.24
N SER A 2 9.28 22.46 12.67
CA SER A 2 9.90 21.66 13.75
C SER A 2 10.96 20.71 13.18
N PRO A 3 12.03 20.39 13.93
CA PRO A 3 13.01 19.37 13.52
C PRO A 3 12.39 18.02 13.17
N ARG A 4 11.38 17.59 13.92
CA ARG A 4 10.63 16.34 13.64
C ARG A 4 9.94 16.37 12.27
N GLN A 5 9.42 17.51 11.87
CA GLN A 5 8.77 17.66 10.57
C GLN A 5 9.78 17.62 9.42
N LEU A 6 10.94 18.22 9.59
CA LEU A 6 12.05 18.14 8.62
C LEU A 6 12.56 16.70 8.49
N LEU A 7 12.79 15.98 9.59
CA LEU A 7 13.21 14.58 9.57
C LEU A 7 12.19 13.69 8.83
N ARG A 8 10.89 13.89 9.08
CA ARG A 8 9.84 13.16 8.36
C ARG A 8 9.91 13.42 6.85
N TRP A 9 10.09 14.67 6.42
CA TRP A 9 10.21 14.99 5.00
C TRP A 9 11.45 14.39 4.36
N SER A 10 12.59 14.48 5.05
CA SER A 10 13.84 13.84 4.61
C SER A 10 13.64 12.33 4.40
N GLN A 11 13.11 11.63 5.38
CA GLN A 11 12.88 10.20 5.33
C GLN A 11 11.91 9.81 4.20
N SER A 12 10.84 10.58 4.00
CA SER A 12 9.87 10.33 2.92
C SER A 12 10.51 10.50 1.54
N LEU A 13 11.26 11.59 1.32
CA LEU A 13 11.99 11.82 0.07
C LEU A 13 13.04 10.73 -0.19
N ALA A 14 13.81 10.35 0.83
CA ALA A 14 14.81 9.29 0.72
C ALA A 14 14.18 7.92 0.40
N ALA A 15 13.01 7.62 0.96
CA ALA A 15 12.28 6.38 0.66
C ALA A 15 11.80 6.35 -0.80
N ILE A 16 11.22 7.44 -1.31
CA ILE A 16 10.80 7.59 -2.70
C ILE A 16 11.99 7.38 -3.64
N ALA A 17 13.10 8.09 -3.39
CA ALA A 17 14.28 8.02 -4.24
C ALA A 17 14.91 6.63 -4.24
N ARG A 18 15.08 5.99 -3.08
CA ARG A 18 15.63 4.62 -2.99
C ARG A 18 14.73 3.58 -3.67
N THR A 19 13.42 3.73 -3.56
CA THR A 19 12.47 2.89 -4.29
C THR A 19 12.66 3.06 -5.80
N GLY A 20 12.73 4.29 -6.29
CA GLY A 20 12.99 4.56 -7.70
C GLY A 20 14.32 3.96 -8.18
N LEU A 21 15.41 4.15 -7.44
CA LEU A 21 16.73 3.57 -7.73
C LEU A 21 16.74 2.05 -7.78
N GLY A 22 15.91 1.41 -6.95
CA GLY A 22 15.78 -0.05 -6.93
C GLY A 22 15.08 -0.65 -8.15
N PHE A 23 14.25 0.14 -8.86
CA PHE A 23 13.44 -0.34 -9.98
C PHE A 23 13.84 0.24 -11.34
N THR A 24 14.42 1.44 -11.38
CA THR A 24 14.76 2.06 -12.67
C THR A 24 15.97 1.43 -13.35
N GLN A 25 15.87 1.27 -14.67
CA GLN A 25 16.98 0.95 -15.56
C GLN A 25 17.44 2.16 -16.39
N SER A 26 16.72 3.28 -16.29
CA SER A 26 17.02 4.52 -16.99
C SER A 26 18.09 5.32 -16.27
N LEU A 27 19.19 5.66 -16.95
CA LEU A 27 20.24 6.51 -16.38
C LEU A 27 19.70 7.91 -16.04
N TYR A 28 18.79 8.44 -16.84
CA TYR A 28 18.16 9.74 -16.60
C TYR A 28 17.32 9.76 -15.32
N GLU A 29 16.52 8.72 -15.09
CA GLU A 29 15.73 8.60 -13.86
C GLU A 29 16.63 8.37 -12.64
N ARG A 30 17.70 7.59 -12.80
CA ARG A 30 18.70 7.37 -11.74
C ARG A 30 19.27 8.70 -11.23
N GLU A 31 19.70 9.59 -12.13
CA GLU A 31 20.21 10.91 -11.77
C GLU A 31 19.21 11.73 -10.98
N ARG A 32 17.92 11.67 -11.37
CA ARG A 32 16.83 12.37 -10.66
C ARG A 32 16.60 11.82 -9.27
N PHE A 33 16.60 10.51 -9.10
CA PHE A 33 16.47 9.92 -7.77
C PHE A 33 17.67 10.21 -6.89
N GLU A 34 18.88 10.21 -7.42
CA GLU A 34 20.08 10.62 -6.68
C GLU A 34 20.03 12.11 -6.27
N GLU A 35 19.47 12.99 -7.11
CA GLU A 35 19.24 14.39 -6.77
C GLU A 35 18.25 14.52 -5.60
N ILE A 36 17.15 13.75 -5.61
CA ILE A 36 16.19 13.71 -4.50
C ILE A 36 16.87 13.24 -3.21
N LEU A 37 17.76 12.24 -3.25
CA LEU A 37 18.53 11.80 -2.07
C LEU A 37 19.39 12.92 -1.50
N ARG A 38 20.05 13.72 -2.34
CA ARG A 38 20.86 14.86 -1.87
C ARG A 38 20.00 15.89 -1.13
N VAL A 39 18.84 16.27 -1.72
CA VAL A 39 17.90 17.18 -1.07
C VAL A 39 17.40 16.63 0.25
N ALA A 40 17.08 15.33 0.29
CA ALA A 40 16.65 14.68 1.52
C ALA A 40 17.74 14.69 2.60
N ALA A 41 19.01 14.47 2.22
CA ALA A 41 20.14 14.53 3.14
C ALA A 41 20.37 15.95 3.68
N ASP A 42 20.28 16.97 2.84
CA ASP A 42 20.38 18.37 3.28
C ASP A 42 19.29 18.72 4.30
N ILE A 43 18.05 18.24 4.09
CA ILE A 43 16.96 18.42 5.03
C ILE A 43 17.24 17.69 6.35
N GLN A 44 17.80 16.49 6.31
CA GLN A 44 18.16 15.73 7.51
C GLN A 44 19.22 16.46 8.34
N VAL A 45 20.30 16.92 7.70
CA VAL A 45 21.35 17.71 8.35
C VAL A 45 20.78 19.00 8.96
N ALA A 46 19.90 19.70 8.22
CA ALA A 46 19.24 20.90 8.72
C ALA A 46 18.31 20.63 9.92
N ALA A 47 17.72 19.42 10.01
CA ALA A 47 16.87 19.02 11.12
C ALA A 47 17.66 18.67 12.39
N ASP A 48 18.91 18.22 12.23
CA ASP A 48 19.75 17.70 13.31
C ASP A 48 20.63 18.79 13.95
N LEU A 49 20.29 20.07 13.78
CA LEU A 49 21.01 21.21 14.34
C LEU A 49 21.08 21.16 15.88
N GLY A 50 21.92 20.27 16.42
CA GLY A 50 22.22 20.18 17.85
C GLY A 50 22.28 18.81 18.48
N ALA A 51 21.98 17.74 17.76
CA ALA A 51 22.20 16.36 18.22
C ALA A 51 23.49 15.82 17.56
N ALA A 52 24.49 15.50 18.36
CA ALA A 52 25.78 15.00 17.89
C ALA A 52 25.60 13.76 17.00
N GLY A 53 25.96 13.82 15.72
CA GLY A 53 26.13 12.63 14.95
C GLY A 53 25.94 12.64 13.44
N VAL A 54 25.32 13.64 12.83
CA VAL A 54 25.23 13.70 11.36
C VAL A 54 26.33 14.59 10.83
N GLU A 55 27.40 13.98 10.27
CA GLU A 55 28.63 14.70 9.92
C GLU A 55 28.45 15.60 8.70
N ASP A 56 27.84 15.15 7.63
CA ASP A 56 27.53 15.94 6.43
C ASP A 56 26.52 15.24 5.52
N ALA A 57 25.89 15.98 4.63
CA ALA A 57 24.88 15.45 3.70
C ALA A 57 25.48 14.43 2.70
N GLY A 58 26.74 14.56 2.33
CA GLY A 58 27.43 13.63 1.43
C GLY A 58 27.53 12.23 2.03
N THR A 59 27.96 12.13 3.29
CA THR A 59 28.05 10.87 4.05
C THR A 59 26.67 10.19 4.14
N VAL A 60 25.62 10.96 4.44
CA VAL A 60 24.23 10.44 4.49
C VAL A 60 23.79 9.86 3.14
N VAL A 61 24.11 10.56 2.05
CA VAL A 61 23.80 10.08 0.68
C VAL A 61 24.57 8.80 0.36
N GLU A 62 25.87 8.72 0.68
CA GLU A 62 26.68 7.53 0.45
C GLU A 62 26.14 6.32 1.22
N GLU A 63 25.75 6.49 2.48
CA GLU A 63 25.11 5.44 3.28
C GLU A 63 23.80 4.96 2.64
N TRP A 64 22.97 5.87 2.19
CA TRP A 64 21.70 5.53 1.54
C TRP A 64 21.88 4.84 0.19
N LEU A 65 22.87 5.26 -0.61
CA LEU A 65 23.22 4.60 -1.87
C LEU A 65 23.82 3.21 -1.63
N ALA A 66 24.67 3.06 -0.61
CA ALA A 66 25.23 1.76 -0.22
C ALA A 66 24.13 0.79 0.25
N ALA A 67 23.04 1.31 0.82
CA ALA A 67 21.88 0.51 1.21
C ALA A 67 20.99 0.08 0.01
N VAL A 68 21.12 0.73 -1.15
CA VAL A 68 20.46 0.31 -2.39
C VAL A 68 21.23 -0.86 -3.00
N GLY A 69 21.00 -2.05 -2.54
CA GLY A 69 21.62 -3.27 -3.09
C GLY A 69 22.53 -4.05 -2.14
N LYS A 70 22.71 -3.60 -0.89
CA LYS A 70 23.46 -4.31 0.14
C LYS A 70 22.70 -4.36 1.47
N GLY A 71 22.64 -5.50 2.10
CA GLY A 71 22.12 -5.65 3.46
C GLY A 71 20.61 -5.88 3.55
N ILE A 72 19.91 -5.19 4.46
CA ILE A 72 18.44 -5.29 4.61
C ILE A 72 17.71 -5.12 3.27
N PRO A 73 18.14 -4.27 2.36
CA PRO A 73 17.64 -4.27 0.97
C PRO A 73 17.82 -5.59 0.23
N GLY A 74 18.74 -6.44 0.62
CA GLY A 74 18.90 -7.80 0.09
C GLY A 74 17.83 -8.77 0.62
N TYR A 75 17.15 -8.42 1.71
CA TYR A 75 15.96 -9.13 2.18
C TYR A 75 14.74 -8.58 1.47
N VAL A 76 14.21 -9.33 0.52
CA VAL A 76 12.88 -9.07 -0.04
C VAL A 76 11.86 -9.40 1.04
N THR A 77 11.42 -8.39 1.76
CA THR A 77 10.31 -8.53 2.72
C THR A 77 8.99 -8.21 2.01
N PRO A 78 7.86 -8.76 2.47
CA PRO A 78 6.57 -8.31 2.01
C PRO A 78 6.43 -6.79 2.23
N LYS A 79 5.88 -6.10 1.24
CA LYS A 79 5.47 -4.71 1.42
C LYS A 79 4.35 -4.63 2.45
N VAL A 80 4.13 -3.46 3.00
CA VAL A 80 3.01 -3.21 3.92
C VAL A 80 1.98 -2.34 3.21
N ALA A 81 0.74 -2.79 3.23
CA ALA A 81 -0.42 -2.01 2.85
C ALA A 81 -1.34 -1.81 4.06
N VAL A 82 -2.19 -0.82 4.01
CA VAL A 82 -3.26 -0.63 4.99
C VAL A 82 -4.62 -0.82 4.33
N GLY A 83 -5.62 -1.17 5.14
CA GLY A 83 -7.01 -1.26 4.70
C GLY A 83 -7.94 -0.72 5.77
N ALA A 84 -9.07 -0.16 5.38
CA ALA A 84 -10.02 0.48 6.26
C ALA A 84 -11.40 -0.19 6.22
N ALA A 85 -11.76 -0.88 7.29
CA ALA A 85 -13.13 -1.31 7.55
C ALA A 85 -13.89 -0.14 8.19
N VAL A 86 -14.39 0.78 7.37
CA VAL A 86 -15.10 1.97 7.84
C VAL A 86 -16.57 1.66 8.05
N GLY A 87 -17.07 1.91 9.24
CA GLY A 87 -18.48 1.80 9.59
C GLY A 87 -19.12 3.15 9.84
N ASN A 88 -20.42 3.27 9.54
CA ASN A 88 -21.25 4.40 9.92
C ASN A 88 -22.30 4.00 10.96
N ASP A 89 -23.05 4.98 11.47
CA ASP A 89 -24.10 4.77 12.49
C ASP A 89 -25.28 3.92 12.00
N ARG A 90 -25.38 3.65 10.69
CA ARG A 90 -26.41 2.77 10.12
C ARG A 90 -25.96 1.31 10.01
N GLY A 91 -24.72 1.00 10.44
CA GLY A 91 -24.15 -0.34 10.32
C GLY A 91 -23.71 -0.72 8.90
N GLU A 92 -23.59 0.27 8.02
CA GLU A 92 -23.08 0.10 6.66
C GLU A 92 -21.57 0.20 6.64
N ILE A 93 -20.93 -0.46 5.68
CA ILE A 93 -19.49 -0.38 5.41
C ILE A 93 -19.23 0.47 4.17
N LEU A 94 -18.11 1.18 4.18
CA LEU A 94 -17.64 1.97 3.05
C LEU A 94 -16.82 1.07 2.12
N LEU A 95 -17.16 1.10 0.84
CA LEU A 95 -16.40 0.42 -0.21
C LEU A 95 -16.09 1.37 -1.35
N ILE A 96 -14.97 1.11 -2.02
CA ILE A 96 -14.53 1.77 -3.24
C ILE A 96 -14.58 0.82 -4.42
N LYS A 97 -14.85 1.34 -5.61
CA LYS A 97 -14.68 0.63 -6.88
C LYS A 97 -13.40 1.09 -7.56
N ARG A 98 -12.41 0.24 -7.63
CA ARG A 98 -11.12 0.59 -8.24
C ARG A 98 -11.23 0.99 -9.71
N ALA A 99 -10.47 2.01 -10.11
CA ALA A 99 -10.45 2.49 -11.49
C ALA A 99 -9.75 1.52 -12.45
N ASP A 100 -8.70 0.85 -11.98
CA ASP A 100 -7.88 -0.09 -12.76
C ASP A 100 -8.60 -1.41 -13.07
N SER A 101 -9.10 -2.07 -12.05
CA SER A 101 -9.67 -3.43 -12.14
C SER A 101 -11.21 -3.46 -12.17
N GLY A 102 -11.87 -2.38 -11.73
CA GLY A 102 -13.33 -2.31 -11.64
C GLY A 102 -13.92 -3.18 -10.52
N VAL A 103 -13.10 -3.72 -9.64
CA VAL A 103 -13.56 -4.50 -8.48
C VAL A 103 -13.86 -3.60 -7.30
N TRP A 104 -14.75 -4.06 -6.41
CA TRP A 104 -15.03 -3.42 -5.15
C TRP A 104 -14.20 -4.00 -4.03
N LEU A 105 -13.77 -3.15 -3.09
CA LEU A 105 -13.12 -3.54 -1.85
C LEU A 105 -13.22 -2.38 -0.84
N TYR A 106 -12.76 -2.61 0.38
CA TYR A 106 -12.60 -1.52 1.36
C TYR A 106 -11.48 -0.56 0.91
N PRO A 107 -11.47 0.72 1.34
CA PRO A 107 -10.39 1.67 1.07
C PRO A 107 -9.03 1.11 1.49
N THR A 108 -7.99 1.27 0.63
CA THR A 108 -6.69 0.63 0.84
C THR A 108 -5.58 1.34 0.11
N GLY A 109 -4.40 1.43 0.73
CA GLY A 109 -3.22 2.00 0.11
C GLY A 109 -1.91 1.45 0.67
N TRP A 110 -0.81 1.89 0.10
CA TRP A 110 0.52 1.52 0.54
C TRP A 110 0.91 2.28 1.81
N ALA A 111 1.56 1.59 2.75
CA ALA A 111 2.12 2.25 3.93
C ALA A 111 3.31 3.13 3.52
N ASP A 112 3.12 4.43 3.62
CA ASP A 112 4.16 5.42 3.33
C ASP A 112 5.16 5.54 4.48
N VAL A 113 6.44 5.69 4.14
CA VAL A 113 7.50 5.96 5.12
C VAL A 113 7.27 7.33 5.76
N GLY A 114 7.44 7.39 7.07
CA GLY A 114 7.25 8.62 7.86
C GLY A 114 5.85 8.79 8.45
N TYR A 115 4.93 7.87 8.16
CA TYR A 115 3.60 7.79 8.75
C TYR A 115 3.43 6.49 9.53
N SER A 116 2.65 6.52 10.59
CA SER A 116 2.16 5.29 11.21
C SER A 116 1.09 4.64 10.32
N ALA A 117 0.88 3.33 10.47
CA ALA A 117 -0.17 2.64 9.72
C ALA A 117 -1.57 3.25 9.94
N ALA A 118 -1.85 3.76 11.15
CA ALA A 118 -3.11 4.43 11.46
C ALA A 118 -3.25 5.78 10.75
N GLU A 119 -2.15 6.57 10.62
CA GLU A 119 -2.16 7.82 9.85
C GLU A 119 -2.37 7.57 8.37
N VAL A 120 -1.74 6.52 7.82
CA VAL A 120 -1.95 6.14 6.40
C VAL A 120 -3.40 5.73 6.16
N VAL A 121 -4.01 4.95 7.05
CA VAL A 121 -5.43 4.58 6.92
C VAL A 121 -6.35 5.79 6.86
N VAL A 122 -6.13 6.79 7.72
CA VAL A 122 -6.93 8.04 7.69
C VAL A 122 -6.75 8.76 6.35
N LYS A 123 -5.51 8.90 5.91
CA LYS A 123 -5.15 9.55 4.65
C LYS A 123 -5.82 8.86 3.45
N GLU A 124 -5.68 7.54 3.33
CA GLU A 124 -6.21 6.77 2.21
C GLU A 124 -7.76 6.85 2.16
N VAL A 125 -8.44 6.72 3.31
CA VAL A 125 -9.89 6.84 3.33
C VAL A 125 -10.35 8.22 2.86
N GLU A 126 -9.72 9.28 3.34
CA GLU A 126 -10.05 10.64 2.93
C GLU A 126 -9.78 10.87 1.44
N GLU A 127 -8.60 10.46 0.94
CA GLU A 127 -8.21 10.61 -0.46
C GLU A 127 -9.09 9.80 -1.42
N GLU A 128 -9.36 8.53 -1.11
CA GLU A 128 -10.15 7.65 -1.98
C GLU A 128 -11.65 7.92 -1.93
N THR A 129 -12.18 8.46 -0.81
CA THR A 129 -13.62 8.48 -0.56
C THR A 129 -14.21 9.82 -0.12
N GLY A 130 -13.38 10.78 0.28
CA GLY A 130 -13.82 12.04 0.89
C GLY A 130 -14.36 11.91 2.33
N ILE A 131 -14.33 10.74 2.92
CA ILE A 131 -14.86 10.48 4.28
C ILE A 131 -13.75 10.64 5.31
N GLU A 132 -14.03 11.41 6.36
CA GLU A 132 -13.17 11.56 7.52
C GLU A 132 -13.41 10.42 8.51
N VAL A 133 -12.32 9.84 9.03
CA VAL A 133 -12.42 8.68 9.92
C VAL A 133 -11.50 8.78 11.15
N GLU A 134 -11.92 8.08 12.20
CA GLU A 134 -11.09 7.76 13.36
C GLU A 134 -10.79 6.26 13.40
N PRO A 135 -9.49 5.86 13.37
CA PRO A 135 -9.09 4.47 13.58
C PRO A 135 -9.44 4.03 15.01
N VAL A 136 -10.14 2.91 15.14
CA VAL A 136 -10.56 2.36 16.43
C VAL A 136 -9.61 1.26 16.89
N ARG A 137 -9.28 0.32 16.00
CA ARG A 137 -8.40 -0.82 16.31
C ARG A 137 -7.98 -1.56 15.03
N LEU A 138 -6.86 -2.27 15.11
CA LEU A 138 -6.49 -3.27 14.12
C LEU A 138 -7.43 -4.48 14.25
N ILE A 139 -7.97 -4.97 13.13
CA ILE A 139 -8.88 -6.13 13.10
C ILE A 139 -8.37 -7.28 12.24
N ALA A 140 -7.45 -7.02 11.30
CA ALA A 140 -6.85 -8.10 10.52
C ALA A 140 -5.43 -7.79 10.08
N VAL A 141 -4.63 -8.85 9.89
CA VAL A 141 -3.36 -8.86 9.17
C VAL A 141 -3.47 -9.94 8.10
N LEU A 142 -3.53 -9.54 6.84
CA LEU A 142 -3.81 -10.43 5.71
C LEU A 142 -2.60 -10.53 4.79
N ASP A 143 -2.22 -11.74 4.39
CA ASP A 143 -1.20 -11.98 3.36
C ASP A 143 -1.86 -11.92 1.97
N GLY A 144 -1.68 -10.79 1.28
CA GLY A 144 -2.31 -10.53 -0.01
C GLY A 144 -1.91 -11.51 -1.11
N LEU A 145 -0.64 -11.97 -1.11
CA LEU A 145 -0.16 -12.98 -2.06
C LEU A 145 -0.81 -14.34 -1.78
N ARG A 146 -0.86 -14.76 -0.51
CA ARG A 146 -1.46 -16.03 -0.10
C ARG A 146 -2.96 -16.10 -0.38
N LEU A 147 -3.64 -14.97 -0.27
CA LEU A 147 -5.07 -14.84 -0.53
C LEU A 147 -5.40 -14.63 -2.01
N GLY A 148 -4.40 -14.45 -2.86
CA GLY A 148 -4.58 -14.23 -4.29
C GLY A 148 -5.10 -12.84 -4.66
N PHE A 149 -5.02 -11.87 -3.75
CA PHE A 149 -5.45 -10.50 -4.02
C PHE A 149 -4.45 -9.74 -4.88
N THR A 150 -3.19 -10.16 -4.86
CA THR A 150 -2.09 -9.51 -5.58
C THR A 150 -0.98 -10.51 -5.88
N HIS A 151 -0.17 -10.21 -6.89
CA HIS A 151 1.08 -10.93 -7.18
C HIS A 151 2.27 -10.35 -6.41
N ILE A 152 2.08 -9.22 -5.72
CA ILE A 152 3.12 -8.58 -4.91
C ILE A 152 3.06 -9.15 -3.50
N PRO A 153 4.16 -9.70 -2.94
CA PRO A 153 4.22 -10.05 -1.54
C PRO A 153 3.91 -8.83 -0.67
N LEU A 154 2.82 -8.88 0.09
CA LEU A 154 2.42 -7.81 1.00
C LEU A 154 1.65 -8.35 2.20
N TYR A 155 1.74 -7.61 3.30
CA TYR A 155 0.82 -7.72 4.41
C TYR A 155 -0.11 -6.51 4.43
N SER A 156 -1.43 -6.75 4.47
CA SER A 156 -2.43 -5.71 4.65
C SER A 156 -2.83 -5.63 6.12
N LEU A 157 -2.64 -4.46 6.70
CA LEU A 157 -3.05 -4.12 8.07
C LEU A 157 -4.44 -3.50 8.00
N VAL A 158 -5.50 -4.26 8.34
CA VAL A 158 -6.87 -3.77 8.24
C VAL A 158 -7.33 -3.20 9.57
N PHE A 159 -7.66 -1.91 9.57
CA PHE A 159 -8.18 -1.20 10.72
C PHE A 159 -9.71 -1.08 10.65
N HIS A 160 -10.37 -1.31 11.77
CA HIS A 160 -11.72 -0.80 11.96
C HIS A 160 -11.65 0.70 12.21
N CYS A 161 -12.39 1.46 11.43
CA CYS A 161 -12.50 2.90 11.52
C CYS A 161 -13.97 3.31 11.66
N ARG A 162 -14.20 4.38 12.39
CA ARG A 162 -15.51 5.02 12.52
C ARG A 162 -15.54 6.26 11.63
N ALA A 163 -16.56 6.40 10.80
CA ALA A 163 -16.80 7.64 10.08
C ALA A 163 -17.19 8.76 11.05
N VAL A 164 -16.55 9.92 10.92
CA VAL A 164 -16.75 11.09 11.79
C VAL A 164 -17.16 12.35 11.03
N GLY A 165 -17.02 12.35 9.70
CA GLY A 165 -17.36 13.49 8.85
C GLY A 165 -17.10 13.19 7.37
N GLY A 166 -17.10 14.27 6.57
CA GLY A 166 -16.85 14.21 5.14
C GLY A 166 -18.10 13.88 4.31
N GLU A 167 -17.94 13.99 3.00
CA GLU A 167 -18.97 13.64 2.01
C GLU A 167 -18.40 12.67 0.98
N LEU A 168 -19.20 11.71 0.50
CA LEU A 168 -18.74 10.74 -0.49
C LEU A 168 -18.24 11.44 -1.76
N ALA A 169 -16.97 11.25 -2.07
CA ALA A 169 -16.32 11.76 -3.26
C ALA A 169 -15.26 10.75 -3.73
N ALA A 170 -15.55 10.04 -4.81
CA ALA A 170 -14.58 9.11 -5.39
C ALA A 170 -13.36 9.85 -5.92
N HIS A 171 -12.15 9.37 -5.60
CA HIS A 171 -10.91 9.93 -6.15
C HIS A 171 -10.89 9.77 -7.67
N PRO A 172 -10.70 10.86 -8.46
CA PRO A 172 -10.97 10.86 -9.90
C PRO A 172 -10.05 9.92 -10.71
N LEU A 173 -8.87 9.57 -10.20
CA LEU A 173 -7.91 8.72 -10.90
C LEU A 173 -7.89 7.27 -10.37
N GLU A 174 -8.27 7.06 -9.12
CA GLU A 174 -8.09 5.76 -8.44
C GLU A 174 -9.41 5.02 -8.23
N CYS A 175 -10.51 5.75 -8.09
CA CYS A 175 -11.82 5.19 -7.81
C CYS A 175 -12.84 5.57 -8.90
N ARG A 176 -13.55 4.57 -9.44
CA ARG A 176 -14.69 4.80 -10.34
C ARG A 176 -15.97 5.14 -9.60
N ASP A 177 -16.05 4.65 -8.35
CA ASP A 177 -17.24 4.77 -7.53
C ASP A 177 -16.90 4.55 -6.06
N VAL A 178 -17.74 5.05 -5.16
CA VAL A 178 -17.64 4.90 -3.71
C VAL A 178 -19.05 4.86 -3.11
N GLY A 179 -19.27 4.05 -2.08
CA GLY A 179 -20.59 3.95 -1.48
C GLY A 179 -20.62 3.21 -0.15
N TRP A 180 -21.76 3.35 0.54
CA TRP A 180 -22.10 2.66 1.77
C TRP A 180 -22.99 1.45 1.48
N PHE A 181 -22.67 0.31 2.10
CA PHE A 181 -23.32 -0.96 1.82
C PHE A 181 -23.61 -1.74 3.10
N THR A 182 -24.78 -2.36 3.17
CA THR A 182 -25.10 -3.40 4.15
C THR A 182 -24.67 -4.77 3.63
N GLU A 183 -24.77 -5.83 4.46
CA GLU A 183 -24.50 -7.21 4.01
C GLU A 183 -25.42 -7.63 2.84
N GLU A 184 -26.65 -7.10 2.79
CA GLU A 184 -27.64 -7.44 1.77
C GLU A 184 -27.45 -6.65 0.45
N THR A 185 -26.77 -5.51 0.50
CA THR A 185 -26.62 -4.61 -0.65
C THR A 185 -25.23 -4.60 -1.25
N LEU A 186 -24.36 -5.52 -0.81
CA LEU A 186 -22.97 -5.61 -1.28
C LEU A 186 -22.86 -5.62 -2.80
N PRO A 187 -21.94 -4.82 -3.37
CA PRO A 187 -21.76 -4.72 -4.81
C PRO A 187 -20.94 -5.89 -5.36
N SER A 188 -21.00 -6.06 -6.68
CA SER A 188 -20.23 -7.09 -7.38
C SER A 188 -19.46 -6.49 -8.57
N PRO A 189 -18.25 -6.99 -8.86
CA PRO A 189 -17.48 -8.02 -8.13
C PRO A 189 -16.83 -7.43 -6.87
N LEU A 190 -16.85 -8.17 -5.77
CA LEU A 190 -16.28 -7.79 -4.47
C LEU A 190 -15.10 -8.72 -4.13
N VAL A 191 -13.91 -8.16 -3.92
CA VAL A 191 -12.69 -8.93 -3.73
C VAL A 191 -12.55 -9.43 -2.30
N GLY A 192 -12.36 -10.74 -2.16
CA GLY A 192 -11.95 -11.39 -0.92
C GLY A 192 -12.95 -11.33 0.23
N TYR A 193 -14.18 -10.98 -0.04
CA TYR A 193 -15.24 -10.83 0.97
C TYR A 193 -15.36 -12.06 1.88
N GLU A 194 -15.25 -13.25 1.35
CA GLU A 194 -15.31 -14.51 2.09
C GLU A 194 -14.23 -14.65 3.18
N ARG A 195 -13.18 -13.83 3.12
CA ARG A 195 -12.10 -13.83 4.11
C ARG A 195 -12.28 -12.75 5.16
N TRP A 196 -12.66 -11.55 4.76
CA TRP A 196 -12.68 -10.40 5.64
C TRP A 196 -14.10 -9.95 6.04
N GLY A 197 -15.12 -10.27 5.25
CA GLY A 197 -16.45 -9.68 5.37
C GLY A 197 -17.08 -9.86 6.75
N GLU A 198 -17.13 -11.09 7.26
CA GLU A 198 -17.68 -11.36 8.60
C GLU A 198 -16.97 -10.57 9.70
N HIS A 199 -15.61 -10.44 9.60
CA HIS A 199 -14.81 -9.69 10.58
C HIS A 199 -15.08 -8.19 10.53
N VAL A 200 -15.22 -7.64 9.32
CA VAL A 200 -15.52 -6.22 9.09
C VAL A 200 -16.90 -5.86 9.63
N PHE A 201 -17.93 -6.61 9.25
CA PHE A 201 -19.27 -6.33 9.75
C PHE A 201 -19.42 -6.55 11.25
N ALA A 202 -18.76 -7.56 11.83
CA ALA A 202 -18.70 -7.74 13.26
C ALA A 202 -18.04 -6.53 13.96
N ALA A 203 -16.94 -6.00 13.40
CA ALA A 203 -16.28 -4.83 13.96
C ALA A 203 -17.18 -3.58 13.90
N VAL A 204 -17.89 -3.36 12.78
CA VAL A 204 -18.81 -2.24 12.60
C VAL A 204 -20.00 -2.34 13.56
N ARG A 205 -20.51 -3.56 13.84
CA ARG A 205 -21.54 -3.78 14.87
C ARG A 205 -21.03 -3.63 16.31
N GLY A 206 -19.76 -3.30 16.50
CA GLY A 206 -19.16 -3.13 17.82
C GLY A 206 -18.74 -4.44 18.51
N GLU A 207 -18.82 -5.57 17.82
CA GLU A 207 -18.35 -6.85 18.34
C GLU A 207 -16.82 -6.85 18.49
N ARG A 208 -16.31 -7.37 19.61
CA ARG A 208 -14.87 -7.56 19.81
C ARG A 208 -14.51 -8.99 19.43
N ARG A 209 -13.66 -9.12 18.41
CA ARG A 209 -13.04 -10.38 17.99
C ARG A 209 -11.53 -10.23 18.02
N ASP A 210 -10.83 -11.34 18.13
CA ASP A 210 -9.39 -11.38 17.98
C ASP A 210 -8.99 -10.90 16.57
N VAL A 211 -7.76 -10.40 16.44
CA VAL A 211 -7.23 -9.99 15.13
C VAL A 211 -7.21 -11.19 14.20
N LEU A 212 -7.85 -11.06 13.05
CA LEU A 212 -7.83 -12.06 11.99
C LEU A 212 -6.44 -12.13 11.39
N TYR A 213 -5.89 -13.32 11.27
CA TYR A 213 -4.63 -13.54 10.52
C TYR A 213 -4.66 -14.91 9.84
N ASP A 214 -3.79 -15.08 8.85
CA ASP A 214 -3.71 -16.32 8.11
C ASP A 214 -3.21 -17.47 8.98
N ARG A 215 -3.90 -18.62 8.91
CA ARG A 215 -3.53 -19.80 9.69
C ARG A 215 -2.12 -20.26 9.32
N VAL A 216 -1.38 -20.72 10.32
CA VAL A 216 -0.09 -21.36 10.13
C VAL A 216 -0.29 -22.62 9.28
N ARG A 217 0.54 -22.77 8.26
CA ARG A 217 0.62 -23.98 7.44
C ARG A 217 1.99 -24.60 7.58
N GLN A 218 2.14 -25.87 7.12
CA GLN A 218 3.44 -26.52 7.06
C GLN A 218 4.41 -25.65 6.26
N PRO A 219 5.55 -25.21 6.84
CA PRO A 219 6.50 -24.39 6.12
C PRO A 219 7.17 -25.16 4.99
N MET A 220 7.41 -24.51 3.85
CA MET A 220 8.05 -25.11 2.68
C MET A 220 9.48 -25.60 2.93
N TRP A 221 10.15 -25.14 3.98
CA TRP A 221 11.51 -25.57 4.36
C TRP A 221 11.54 -26.85 5.20
N ARG A 222 10.38 -27.47 5.49
CA ARG A 222 10.31 -28.80 6.11
C ARG A 222 10.11 -29.85 5.03
N GLU A 223 10.91 -30.90 5.06
CA GLU A 223 10.92 -31.96 4.03
C GLU A 223 9.58 -32.68 3.83
N ASP A 224 8.69 -32.64 4.83
CA ASP A 224 7.39 -33.29 4.79
C ASP A 224 6.25 -32.39 4.25
N ALA A 225 6.54 -31.28 3.59
CA ALA A 225 5.53 -30.41 2.98
C ALA A 225 4.90 -31.13 1.76
N GLY A 226 4.12 -32.17 2.04
CA GLY A 226 3.30 -32.87 1.04
C GLY A 226 2.32 -31.89 0.39
N THR A 227 2.12 -32.10 -0.87
CA THR A 227 1.25 -31.40 -1.81
C THR A 227 -0.14 -31.11 -1.24
N ASP A 228 -0.31 -30.00 -0.55
CA ASP A 228 -1.65 -29.44 -0.34
C ASP A 228 -2.08 -28.73 -1.62
N GLY A 229 -3.08 -29.33 -2.26
CA GLY A 229 -3.61 -28.89 -3.54
C GLY A 229 -4.01 -27.43 -3.52
N HIS A 230 -3.35 -26.67 -4.38
CA HIS A 230 -3.74 -25.34 -4.75
C HIS A 230 -5.07 -25.42 -5.50
N GLN A 231 -6.18 -25.36 -4.78
CA GLN A 231 -7.46 -25.04 -5.40
C GLN A 231 -7.48 -23.54 -5.66
N GLY A 232 -7.01 -23.17 -6.85
CA GLY A 232 -7.07 -21.81 -7.34
C GLY A 232 -8.52 -21.35 -7.45
N ALA A 233 -8.82 -20.23 -6.78
CA ALA A 233 -10.04 -19.50 -7.05
C ALA A 233 -9.98 -18.96 -8.49
N PRO A 234 -11.03 -19.13 -9.31
CA PRO A 234 -11.07 -18.54 -10.65
C PRO A 234 -11.32 -17.02 -10.52
N GLY A 235 -10.39 -16.18 -10.97
CA GLY A 235 -10.68 -14.77 -11.10
C GLY A 235 -9.56 -13.74 -11.08
N ALA A 236 -8.27 -14.10 -11.03
CA ALA A 236 -7.19 -13.11 -10.97
C ALA A 236 -6.47 -12.83 -12.32
N ALA A 237 -7.09 -13.11 -13.45
CA ALA A 237 -6.40 -13.08 -14.76
C ALA A 237 -6.47 -11.74 -15.52
N ALA A 238 -6.86 -10.62 -14.89
CA ALA A 238 -7.12 -9.38 -15.63
C ALA A 238 -6.20 -8.18 -15.32
N ALA A 239 -5.31 -8.26 -14.33
CA ALA A 239 -4.55 -7.08 -13.90
C ALA A 239 -3.16 -6.88 -14.57
N ASP A 240 -2.63 -7.86 -15.26
CA ASP A 240 -1.24 -7.80 -15.78
C ASP A 240 -1.09 -7.40 -17.27
N ALA A 241 -2.19 -7.10 -17.97
CA ALA A 241 -2.14 -6.88 -19.42
C ALA A 241 -1.71 -5.45 -19.84
N ASP A 242 -1.65 -4.48 -18.94
CA ASP A 242 -1.42 -3.07 -19.33
C ASP A 242 0.02 -2.58 -19.15
N ALA A 243 0.84 -3.26 -18.36
CA ALA A 243 2.27 -2.89 -18.24
C ALA A 243 3.10 -3.26 -19.48
N ALA A 244 2.66 -4.24 -20.27
CA ALA A 244 3.38 -4.70 -21.45
C ALA A 244 3.07 -3.92 -22.75
N ARG A 245 2.06 -3.07 -22.77
CA ARG A 245 1.63 -2.34 -23.98
C ARG A 245 2.22 -0.95 -24.14
N ARG A 246 2.95 -0.44 -23.18
CA ARG A 246 3.55 0.91 -23.26
C ARG A 246 4.97 0.97 -23.82
N THR A 247 5.56 -0.16 -24.19
CA THR A 247 6.93 -0.21 -24.75
C THR A 247 7.02 -0.61 -26.23
N GLY A 248 5.93 -0.62 -26.96
CA GLY A 248 5.92 -1.16 -28.32
C GLY A 248 5.14 -0.34 -29.34
N THR A 249 5.53 0.94 -29.59
CA THR A 249 5.17 1.61 -30.87
C THR A 249 6.07 2.81 -31.12
N ALA A 250 7.26 2.55 -31.62
CA ALA A 250 8.00 3.50 -32.43
C ALA A 250 9.07 2.76 -33.24
N ALA A 251 8.70 2.14 -34.33
CA ALA A 251 9.62 1.91 -35.47
C ALA A 251 8.82 1.38 -36.69
N GLY A 252 8.85 2.12 -37.78
CA GLY A 252 8.67 1.51 -39.09
C GLY A 252 7.52 2.02 -39.93
N ALA A 253 7.68 3.16 -40.53
CA ALA A 253 7.11 3.44 -41.87
C ALA A 253 7.99 4.43 -42.59
N GLU A 254 9.05 3.95 -43.20
CA GLU A 254 9.63 4.57 -44.38
C GLU A 254 9.80 3.49 -45.43
N GLY A 255 9.32 3.77 -46.65
CA GLY A 255 9.78 3.07 -47.83
C GLY A 255 8.71 2.72 -48.84
N GLY A 256 8.68 3.49 -49.97
CA GLY A 256 8.47 2.88 -51.24
C GLY A 256 7.40 3.42 -52.15
N THR A 257 7.86 4.27 -53.05
CA THR A 257 7.43 4.66 -54.42
C THR A 257 6.15 5.41 -54.57
#